data_649f7f390193ad8f7d10dee7433c1c74
#
_entry.id   649f7f390193ad8f7d10dee7433c1c74
#
_cell.length_a   1.000
_cell.length_b   1.000
_cell.length_c   1.000
_cell.angle_alpha   90.00
_cell.angle_beta   90.00
_cell.angle_gamma   90.00
#
_symmetry.space_group_name_H-M   'P 1'
#
loop_
_entity.id
_entity.type
_entity.pdbx_description
1 polymer ?
#
loop_
_entity_poly.entity_id
_entity_poly.type
_entity_poly.pdbx_seq_one_letter_code
_entity_poly.pdbx_strand_id
1 'polypeptide(L)'
;MNEDLLKAALKNAVSGKCFFLCGDEEYTKDHYVKQMLKRIESLPMPEFNLIRFSGKDFTPFALATALEELPYMSDYKLIIIEELDYGKLSDSVVSDIITALDTMPEYVNVLFVAKSNELSAKIIGKKEKAAISALIEFTEKNGIFTVFEKETGAKLKKWIKRHFDAANTEITESVPETMVNVCGEDMYTLKGEALKLISYCKGRTVTDDDVINVCCSNKSFRVFDLTKALTAGNTARVHDIYNFLINSGVSPYMLINMLSSCITDITVTKAGLEDGKSLAEIAKALKTFEWAVRNYAPYARKVSFDFLDYAADKCNECAVALKSYRNDPACTVEIFLLRLAAYEKN
;
A
#
# COMPACT_ATOMS: atom_id res chain seq x y z
N MET A 1 -0.51 -12.80 12.41
CA MET A 1 -0.44 -13.47 13.70
C MET A 1 0.35 -14.79 13.66
N ASN A 2 0.39 -15.54 12.58
CA ASN A 2 1.16 -16.80 12.47
C ASN A 2 2.39 -16.69 11.54
N GLU A 3 2.95 -15.50 11.36
CA GLU A 3 4.10 -15.29 10.44
C GLU A 3 5.35 -16.07 10.88
N ASP A 4 5.59 -16.20 12.19
CA ASP A 4 6.73 -16.96 12.69
C ASP A 4 6.58 -18.47 12.46
N LEU A 5 5.33 -18.99 12.53
CA LEU A 5 5.05 -20.38 12.15
C LEU A 5 5.27 -20.60 10.65
N LEU A 6 4.86 -19.65 9.81
CA LEU A 6 5.11 -19.70 8.37
C LEU A 6 6.61 -19.71 8.07
N LYS A 7 7.38 -18.81 8.70
CA LYS A 7 8.85 -18.77 8.57
C LYS A 7 9.49 -20.10 8.97
N ALA A 8 9.06 -20.67 10.10
CA ALA A 8 9.57 -21.94 10.58
C ALA A 8 9.24 -23.09 9.62
N ALA A 9 8.01 -23.14 9.09
CA ALA A 9 7.59 -24.16 8.13
C ALA A 9 8.39 -24.09 6.83
N LEU A 10 8.61 -22.88 6.31
CA LEU A 10 9.40 -22.68 5.08
C LEU A 10 10.88 -23.04 5.30
N LYS A 11 11.47 -22.66 6.44
CA LYS A 11 12.86 -23.02 6.79
C LYS A 11 13.05 -24.53 6.91
N ASN A 12 12.08 -25.24 7.47
CA ASN A 12 12.12 -26.68 7.66
C ASN A 12 11.60 -27.46 6.44
N ALA A 13 11.30 -26.80 5.33
CA ALA A 13 10.79 -27.38 4.10
C ALA A 13 9.59 -28.33 4.33
N VAL A 14 8.65 -27.95 5.19
CA VAL A 14 7.48 -28.77 5.56
C VAL A 14 6.63 -29.07 4.33
N SER A 15 6.12 -30.30 4.25
CA SER A 15 5.16 -30.75 3.24
C SER A 15 3.91 -31.36 3.89
N GLY A 16 2.87 -31.66 3.10
CA GLY A 16 1.59 -32.16 3.63
C GLY A 16 0.82 -31.09 4.40
N LYS A 17 0.91 -29.81 4.00
CA LYS A 17 0.27 -28.70 4.70
C LYS A 17 -0.54 -27.78 3.77
N CYS A 18 -1.68 -27.33 4.31
CA CYS A 18 -2.45 -26.26 3.71
C CYS A 18 -1.96 -24.92 4.24
N PHE A 19 -1.69 -23.98 3.35
CA PHE A 19 -1.32 -22.61 3.66
C PHE A 19 -2.41 -21.67 3.14
N PHE A 20 -2.78 -20.68 3.95
CA PHE A 20 -3.70 -19.63 3.52
C PHE A 20 -3.14 -18.27 3.89
N LEU A 21 -2.72 -17.52 2.88
CA LEU A 21 -2.12 -16.19 3.01
C LEU A 21 -3.12 -15.13 2.55
N CYS A 22 -3.43 -14.18 3.40
CA CYS A 22 -4.38 -13.10 3.11
C CYS A 22 -3.99 -11.80 3.82
N GLY A 23 -4.79 -10.75 3.68
CA GLY A 23 -4.55 -9.45 4.32
C GLY A 23 -4.09 -8.37 3.36
N ASP A 24 -3.75 -7.20 3.92
CA ASP A 24 -3.59 -5.95 3.16
C ASP A 24 -2.14 -5.70 2.68
N GLU A 25 -1.12 -6.44 3.22
CA GLU A 25 0.28 -6.28 2.83
C GLU A 25 0.69 -7.25 1.72
N GLU A 26 0.56 -6.79 0.47
CA GLU A 26 0.83 -7.59 -0.73
C GLU A 26 2.32 -7.95 -0.87
N TYR A 27 3.23 -7.01 -0.55
CA TYR A 27 4.66 -7.24 -0.72
C TYR A 27 5.16 -8.42 0.14
N THR A 28 4.71 -8.48 1.39
CA THR A 28 5.11 -9.54 2.31
C THR A 28 4.48 -10.89 1.92
N LYS A 29 3.22 -10.90 1.48
CA LYS A 29 2.58 -12.11 0.92
C LYS A 29 3.38 -12.66 -0.26
N ASP A 30 3.67 -11.82 -1.25
CA ASP A 30 4.43 -12.20 -2.44
C ASP A 30 5.85 -12.70 -2.09
N HIS A 31 6.46 -12.12 -1.06
CA HIS A 31 7.75 -12.58 -0.58
C HIS A 31 7.69 -14.06 -0.14
N TYR A 32 6.66 -14.46 0.62
CA TYR A 32 6.49 -15.84 1.06
C TYR A 32 6.06 -16.77 -0.08
N VAL A 33 5.18 -16.35 -0.96
CA VAL A 33 4.83 -17.09 -2.18
C VAL A 33 6.07 -17.39 -3.01
N LYS A 34 6.94 -16.39 -3.22
CA LYS A 34 8.22 -16.57 -3.94
C LYS A 34 9.18 -17.53 -3.22
N GLN A 35 9.20 -17.55 -1.89
CA GLN A 35 9.99 -18.55 -1.17
C GLN A 35 9.49 -19.98 -1.38
N MET A 36 8.16 -20.18 -1.40
CA MET A 36 7.57 -21.48 -1.72
C MET A 36 7.86 -21.92 -3.16
N LEU A 37 7.77 -20.99 -4.10
CA LEU A 37 8.10 -21.24 -5.52
C LEU A 37 9.57 -21.62 -5.72
N LYS A 38 10.50 -20.98 -5.04
CA LYS A 38 11.94 -21.33 -5.13
C LYS A 38 12.21 -22.77 -4.77
N ARG A 39 11.45 -23.37 -3.84
CA ARG A 39 11.57 -24.78 -3.53
C ARG A 39 11.20 -25.65 -4.74
N ILE A 40 10.12 -25.32 -5.45
CA ILE A 40 9.71 -26.01 -6.68
C ILE A 40 10.74 -25.80 -7.78
N GLU A 41 11.21 -24.58 -7.98
CA GLU A 41 12.20 -24.23 -9.03
C GLU A 41 13.53 -24.98 -8.87
N SER A 42 13.84 -25.45 -7.64
CA SER A 42 15.03 -26.25 -7.37
C SER A 42 14.87 -27.75 -7.67
N LEU A 43 13.65 -28.20 -8.00
CA LEU A 43 13.37 -29.60 -8.31
C LEU A 43 13.58 -29.94 -9.80
N PRO A 44 13.80 -31.22 -10.14
CA PRO A 44 13.73 -31.67 -11.52
C PRO A 44 12.33 -31.42 -12.11
N MET A 45 12.25 -30.93 -13.34
CA MET A 45 11.00 -30.71 -14.06
C MET A 45 9.95 -29.95 -13.22
N PRO A 46 10.27 -28.71 -12.75
CA PRO A 46 9.41 -27.96 -11.83
C PRO A 46 8.01 -27.70 -12.38
N GLU A 47 7.85 -27.58 -13.69
CA GLU A 47 6.59 -27.35 -14.38
C GLU A 47 5.56 -28.47 -14.17
N PHE A 48 5.99 -29.72 -13.93
CA PHE A 48 5.09 -30.83 -13.65
C PHE A 48 4.71 -30.94 -12.15
N ASN A 49 5.45 -30.26 -11.27
CA ASN A 49 5.25 -30.31 -9.84
C ASN A 49 4.59 -29.01 -9.27
N LEU A 50 4.29 -28.06 -10.15
CA LEU A 50 3.60 -26.80 -9.82
C LEU A 50 2.26 -26.73 -10.56
N ILE A 51 1.16 -26.81 -9.83
CA ILE A 51 -0.17 -26.58 -10.37
C ILE A 51 -0.69 -25.22 -9.90
N ARG A 52 -1.21 -24.43 -10.83
CA ARG A 52 -1.81 -23.13 -10.51
C ARG A 52 -3.26 -23.12 -10.98
N PHE A 53 -4.15 -22.74 -10.07
CA PHE A 53 -5.54 -22.43 -10.37
C PHE A 53 -5.77 -20.93 -10.22
N SER A 54 -6.35 -20.31 -11.25
CA SER A 54 -7.00 -19.00 -11.09
C SER A 54 -8.45 -19.22 -10.64
N GLY A 55 -9.05 -18.21 -10.00
CA GLY A 55 -10.43 -18.31 -9.53
C GLY A 55 -11.46 -18.65 -10.61
N LYS A 56 -11.14 -18.45 -11.91
CA LYS A 56 -11.99 -18.79 -13.05
C LYS A 56 -11.96 -20.29 -13.39
N ASP A 57 -10.80 -20.92 -13.18
CA ASP A 57 -10.54 -22.31 -13.56
C ASP A 57 -10.61 -23.26 -12.35
N PHE A 58 -10.77 -22.69 -11.16
CA PHE A 58 -10.81 -23.43 -9.91
C PHE A 58 -12.18 -24.08 -9.68
N THR A 59 -12.16 -25.38 -9.44
CA THR A 59 -13.29 -26.15 -8.91
C THR A 59 -12.80 -27.11 -7.82
N PRO A 60 -13.63 -27.48 -6.82
CA PRO A 60 -13.26 -28.50 -5.84
C PRO A 60 -12.85 -29.83 -6.47
N PHE A 61 -13.50 -30.21 -7.56
CA PHE A 61 -13.17 -31.43 -8.32
C PHE A 61 -11.77 -31.34 -8.94
N ALA A 62 -11.41 -30.20 -9.54
CA ALA A 62 -10.07 -30.00 -10.11
C ALA A 62 -8.99 -30.03 -9.02
N LEU A 63 -9.28 -29.48 -7.83
CA LEU A 63 -8.39 -29.58 -6.68
C LEU A 63 -8.21 -31.05 -6.25
N ALA A 64 -9.30 -31.81 -6.10
CA ALA A 64 -9.24 -33.23 -5.71
C ALA A 64 -8.40 -34.04 -6.72
N THR A 65 -8.64 -33.85 -8.03
CA THR A 65 -7.84 -34.49 -9.08
C THR A 65 -6.36 -34.14 -8.97
N ALA A 66 -6.06 -32.84 -8.78
CA ALA A 66 -4.68 -32.40 -8.65
C ALA A 66 -3.98 -32.95 -7.39
N LEU A 67 -4.70 -33.21 -6.32
CA LEU A 67 -4.16 -33.84 -5.10
C LEU A 67 -3.81 -35.32 -5.30
N GLU A 68 -4.57 -36.05 -6.10
CA GLU A 68 -4.35 -37.46 -6.39
C GLU A 68 -3.16 -37.71 -7.33
N GLU A 69 -2.77 -36.75 -8.16
CA GLU A 69 -1.63 -36.88 -9.05
C GLU A 69 -0.32 -36.92 -8.29
N LEU A 70 0.51 -37.92 -8.54
CA LEU A 70 1.84 -38.05 -7.96
C LEU A 70 2.82 -36.99 -8.49
N PRO A 71 3.77 -36.52 -7.67
CA PRO A 71 4.82 -35.62 -8.14
C PRO A 71 5.71 -36.35 -9.18
N TYR A 72 6.11 -35.62 -10.21
CA TYR A 72 6.91 -36.15 -11.30
C TYR A 72 8.41 -36.02 -10.99
N MET A 73 9.14 -37.12 -10.97
CA MET A 73 10.58 -37.17 -10.67
C MET A 73 10.98 -36.38 -9.41
N SER A 74 10.08 -36.28 -8.44
CA SER A 74 10.22 -35.49 -7.22
C SER A 74 9.43 -36.12 -6.09
N ASP A 75 9.73 -35.73 -4.86
CA ASP A 75 9.00 -36.07 -3.63
C ASP A 75 8.12 -34.93 -3.12
N TYR A 76 7.96 -33.86 -3.92
CA TYR A 76 7.23 -32.67 -3.52
C TYR A 76 6.46 -32.02 -4.67
N LYS A 77 5.24 -31.57 -4.37
CA LYS A 77 4.32 -30.91 -5.28
C LYS A 77 3.70 -29.67 -4.59
N LEU A 78 3.49 -28.61 -5.34
CA LEU A 78 2.84 -27.39 -4.87
C LEU A 78 1.62 -27.05 -5.73
N ILE A 79 0.47 -26.90 -5.10
CA ILE A 79 -0.76 -26.42 -5.72
C ILE A 79 -1.02 -25.00 -5.20
N ILE A 80 -1.15 -24.02 -6.09
CA ILE A 80 -1.44 -22.64 -5.74
C ILE A 80 -2.82 -22.27 -6.27
N ILE A 81 -3.64 -21.65 -5.42
CA ILE A 81 -4.99 -21.16 -5.77
C ILE A 81 -4.97 -19.63 -5.53
N GLU A 82 -5.11 -18.89 -6.62
CA GLU A 82 -5.08 -17.42 -6.65
C GLU A 82 -6.37 -16.88 -7.27
N GLU A 83 -6.70 -15.61 -6.98
CA GLU A 83 -7.83 -14.90 -7.58
C GLU A 83 -9.21 -15.55 -7.32
N LEU A 84 -9.34 -16.26 -6.20
CA LEU A 84 -10.60 -16.86 -5.80
C LEU A 84 -11.54 -15.81 -5.19
N ASP A 85 -12.75 -15.68 -5.73
CA ASP A 85 -13.76 -14.77 -5.15
C ASP A 85 -14.37 -15.39 -3.88
N TYR A 86 -13.68 -15.21 -2.77
CA TYR A 86 -14.11 -15.71 -1.46
C TYR A 86 -15.50 -15.18 -1.06
N GLY A 87 -15.90 -14.05 -1.63
CA GLY A 87 -17.21 -13.44 -1.44
C GLY A 87 -18.37 -14.22 -2.06
N LYS A 88 -18.11 -15.05 -3.07
CA LYS A 88 -19.13 -15.83 -3.80
C LYS A 88 -19.11 -17.32 -3.47
N LEU A 89 -18.16 -17.79 -2.65
CA LEU A 89 -18.14 -19.19 -2.26
C LEU A 89 -19.41 -19.54 -1.45
N SER A 90 -20.06 -20.63 -1.87
CA SER A 90 -21.15 -21.23 -1.11
C SER A 90 -20.64 -22.22 -0.06
N ASP A 91 -21.43 -22.48 0.97
CA ASP A 91 -21.09 -23.44 2.01
C ASP A 91 -20.81 -24.85 1.44
N SER A 92 -21.54 -25.26 0.40
CA SER A 92 -21.30 -26.54 -0.27
C SER A 92 -19.93 -26.58 -0.95
N VAL A 93 -19.54 -25.53 -1.69
CA VAL A 93 -18.23 -25.47 -2.37
C VAL A 93 -17.09 -25.50 -1.34
N VAL A 94 -17.23 -24.80 -0.23
CA VAL A 94 -16.22 -24.83 0.83
C VAL A 94 -16.16 -26.20 1.51
N SER A 95 -17.30 -26.85 1.75
CA SER A 95 -17.32 -28.21 2.27
C SER A 95 -16.61 -29.21 1.34
N ASP A 96 -16.79 -29.08 0.02
CA ASP A 96 -16.12 -29.94 -0.97
C ASP A 96 -14.61 -29.66 -0.99
N ILE A 97 -14.17 -28.40 -0.88
CA ILE A 97 -12.76 -28.03 -0.75
C ILE A 97 -12.15 -28.66 0.49
N ILE A 98 -12.80 -28.54 1.65
CA ILE A 98 -12.34 -29.10 2.94
C ILE A 98 -12.24 -30.62 2.84
N THR A 99 -13.22 -31.28 2.22
CA THR A 99 -13.22 -32.72 2.01
C THR A 99 -12.01 -33.17 1.16
N ALA A 100 -11.71 -32.44 0.10
CA ALA A 100 -10.52 -32.71 -0.73
C ALA A 100 -9.22 -32.49 0.07
N LEU A 101 -9.13 -31.42 0.84
CA LEU A 101 -7.94 -31.11 1.65
C LEU A 101 -7.73 -32.08 2.82
N ASP A 102 -8.78 -32.68 3.34
CA ASP A 102 -8.68 -33.66 4.45
C ASP A 102 -8.01 -34.96 4.02
N THR A 103 -8.04 -35.26 2.71
CA THR A 103 -7.35 -36.42 2.11
C THR A 103 -6.00 -36.06 1.47
N MET A 104 -5.48 -34.86 1.73
CA MET A 104 -4.28 -34.34 1.08
C MET A 104 -3.03 -35.17 1.43
N PRO A 105 -2.28 -35.67 0.43
CA PRO A 105 -1.07 -36.46 0.63
C PRO A 105 0.08 -35.64 1.29
N GLU A 106 0.98 -36.34 2.00
CA GLU A 106 2.12 -35.71 2.67
C GLU A 106 3.13 -35.03 1.72
N TYR A 107 3.16 -35.41 0.44
CA TYR A 107 4.04 -34.83 -0.57
C TYR A 107 3.48 -33.56 -1.22
N VAL A 108 2.26 -33.14 -0.89
CA VAL A 108 1.62 -31.95 -1.48
C VAL A 108 1.53 -30.82 -0.46
N ASN A 109 1.84 -29.61 -0.88
CA ASN A 109 1.37 -28.40 -0.21
C ASN A 109 0.32 -27.70 -1.05
N VAL A 110 -0.74 -27.24 -0.41
CA VAL A 110 -1.76 -26.39 -1.02
C VAL A 110 -1.64 -24.98 -0.46
N LEU A 111 -1.56 -23.99 -1.35
CA LEU A 111 -1.42 -22.58 -1.00
C LEU A 111 -2.59 -21.78 -1.55
N PHE A 112 -3.44 -21.27 -0.67
CA PHE A 112 -4.43 -20.24 -0.99
C PHE A 112 -3.81 -18.87 -0.81
N VAL A 113 -3.89 -18.02 -1.85
CA VAL A 113 -3.43 -16.63 -1.81
C VAL A 113 -4.62 -15.73 -2.08
N ALA A 114 -5.04 -14.97 -1.08
CA ALA A 114 -6.09 -13.97 -1.24
C ALA A 114 -5.47 -12.56 -1.34
N LYS A 115 -5.85 -11.79 -2.36
CA LYS A 115 -5.49 -10.38 -2.50
C LYS A 115 -6.29 -9.53 -1.50
N SER A 116 -5.80 -8.33 -1.20
CA SER A 116 -6.43 -7.40 -0.24
C SER A 116 -7.87 -7.01 -0.62
N ASN A 117 -8.18 -6.94 -1.92
CA ASN A 117 -9.53 -6.68 -2.42
C ASN A 117 -10.45 -7.90 -2.34
N GLU A 118 -9.92 -9.11 -2.19
CA GLU A 118 -10.68 -10.36 -2.07
C GLU A 118 -10.94 -10.72 -0.61
N LEU A 119 -9.93 -10.58 0.25
CA LEU A 119 -10.02 -10.89 1.66
C LEU A 119 -9.07 -10.01 2.48
N SER A 120 -9.57 -8.87 2.95
CA SER A 120 -8.80 -7.96 3.80
C SER A 120 -8.84 -8.38 5.27
N ALA A 121 -7.86 -7.90 6.06
CA ALA A 121 -7.82 -8.11 7.51
C ALA A 121 -9.10 -7.64 8.22
N LYS A 122 -9.74 -6.57 7.70
CA LYS A 122 -11.00 -6.04 8.24
C LYS A 122 -12.21 -6.97 8.01
N ILE A 123 -12.24 -7.68 6.88
CA ILE A 123 -13.29 -8.64 6.55
C ILE A 123 -13.18 -9.87 7.45
N ILE A 124 -11.96 -10.36 7.66
CA ILE A 124 -11.68 -11.51 8.54
C ILE A 124 -12.14 -11.23 9.98
N GLY A 125 -11.89 -10.00 10.48
CA GLY A 125 -12.28 -9.60 11.84
C GLY A 125 -13.79 -9.53 12.09
N LYS A 126 -14.60 -9.46 11.02
CA LYS A 126 -16.08 -9.33 11.16
C LYS A 126 -16.85 -10.65 11.13
N LYS A 127 -16.21 -11.79 10.87
CA LYS A 127 -16.83 -13.15 10.79
C LYS A 127 -18.13 -13.20 9.94
N GLU A 128 -18.20 -12.39 8.88
CA GLU A 128 -19.47 -12.16 8.16
C GLU A 128 -19.93 -13.31 7.25
N LYS A 129 -19.10 -14.35 6.99
CA LYS A 129 -19.50 -15.49 6.16
C LYS A 129 -19.07 -16.82 6.77
N ALA A 130 -20.03 -17.68 7.07
CA ALA A 130 -19.83 -19.01 7.63
C ALA A 130 -18.88 -19.88 6.78
N ALA A 131 -19.03 -19.83 5.44
CA ALA A 131 -18.21 -20.59 4.51
C ALA A 131 -16.70 -20.31 4.64
N ILE A 132 -16.30 -19.04 4.59
CA ILE A 132 -14.87 -18.65 4.72
C ILE A 132 -14.34 -19.01 6.10
N SER A 133 -15.14 -18.83 7.16
CA SER A 133 -14.76 -19.19 8.52
C SER A 133 -14.42 -20.66 8.65
N ALA A 134 -15.17 -21.56 8.01
CA ALA A 134 -14.89 -22.99 8.01
C ALA A 134 -13.55 -23.32 7.33
N LEU A 135 -13.22 -22.70 6.19
CA LEU A 135 -11.95 -22.90 5.50
C LEU A 135 -10.77 -22.35 6.33
N ILE A 136 -10.94 -21.21 6.98
CA ILE A 136 -9.94 -20.63 7.89
C ILE A 136 -9.69 -21.57 9.08
N GLU A 137 -10.75 -22.01 9.76
CA GLU A 137 -10.64 -22.93 10.90
C GLU A 137 -9.98 -24.26 10.51
N PHE A 138 -10.33 -24.81 9.34
CA PHE A 138 -9.66 -25.99 8.79
C PHE A 138 -8.17 -25.75 8.62
N THR A 139 -7.80 -24.62 8.00
CA THR A 139 -6.40 -24.27 7.73
C THR A 139 -5.62 -24.00 9.02
N GLU A 140 -6.23 -23.38 10.02
CA GLU A 140 -5.60 -23.15 11.34
C GLU A 140 -5.31 -24.47 12.07
N LYS A 141 -6.20 -25.46 11.93
CA LYS A 141 -6.06 -26.77 12.55
C LYS A 141 -5.06 -27.68 11.84
N ASN A 142 -5.06 -27.71 10.50
CA ASN A 142 -4.33 -28.69 9.69
C ASN A 142 -3.16 -28.08 8.90
N GLY A 143 -2.94 -26.76 9.01
CA GLY A 143 -1.96 -26.04 8.23
C GLY A 143 -1.53 -24.73 8.86
N ILE A 144 -1.36 -23.69 8.04
CA ILE A 144 -0.91 -22.36 8.48
C ILE A 144 -1.75 -21.27 7.82
N PHE A 145 -2.58 -20.62 8.64
CA PHE A 145 -3.31 -19.41 8.25
C PHE A 145 -2.55 -18.18 8.70
N THR A 146 -2.28 -17.25 7.77
CA THR A 146 -1.54 -16.02 8.07
C THR A 146 -2.21 -14.81 7.46
N VAL A 147 -2.44 -13.80 8.30
CA VAL A 147 -2.95 -12.48 7.88
C VAL A 147 -1.81 -11.48 7.91
N PHE A 148 -1.57 -10.83 6.79
CA PHE A 148 -0.56 -9.78 6.64
C PHE A 148 -1.25 -8.41 6.70
N GLU A 149 -1.12 -7.75 7.84
CA GLU A 149 -1.54 -6.36 8.00
C GLU A 149 -0.49 -5.42 7.42
N LYS A 150 -0.92 -4.23 6.96
CA LYS A 150 0.02 -3.22 6.46
C LYS A 150 1.08 -2.88 7.50
N GLU A 151 2.32 -2.94 7.08
CA GLU A 151 3.44 -2.50 7.91
C GLU A 151 3.48 -0.96 7.95
N THR A 152 3.49 -0.41 9.15
CA THR A 152 3.48 1.04 9.38
C THR A 152 4.47 1.45 10.47
N GLY A 153 4.74 2.75 10.57
CA GLY A 153 5.50 3.31 11.68
C GLY A 153 6.92 2.75 11.81
N ALA A 154 7.29 2.37 13.03
CA ALA A 154 8.65 1.93 13.35
C ALA A 154 9.08 0.63 12.63
N LYS A 155 8.14 -0.30 12.39
CA LYS A 155 8.43 -1.55 11.69
C LYS A 155 8.79 -1.28 10.23
N LEU A 156 8.02 -0.42 9.54
CA LEU A 156 8.29 -0.04 8.16
C LEU A 156 9.62 0.69 8.02
N LYS A 157 9.95 1.63 8.93
CA LYS A 157 11.25 2.32 8.97
C LYS A 157 12.42 1.32 9.14
N LYS A 158 12.27 0.35 10.05
CA LYS A 158 13.27 -0.71 10.25
C LYS A 158 13.41 -1.59 9.01
N TRP A 159 12.31 -1.86 8.31
CA TRP A 159 12.34 -2.62 7.07
C TRP A 159 13.07 -1.85 5.96
N ILE A 160 12.81 -0.56 5.79
CA ILE A 160 13.54 0.31 4.85
C ILE A 160 15.05 0.25 5.15
N LYS A 161 15.45 0.48 6.40
CA LYS A 161 16.85 0.46 6.80
C LYS A 161 17.56 -0.84 6.42
N ARG A 162 16.91 -1.99 6.58
CA ARG A 162 17.49 -3.30 6.20
C ARG A 162 17.89 -3.39 4.72
N HIS A 163 17.22 -2.68 3.83
CA HIS A 163 17.59 -2.67 2.40
C HIS A 163 18.91 -1.94 2.16
N PHE A 164 19.14 -0.85 2.88
CA PHE A 164 20.42 -0.13 2.81
C PHE A 164 21.54 -0.91 3.50
N ASP A 165 21.27 -1.49 4.68
CA ASP A 165 22.23 -2.34 5.41
C ASP A 165 22.66 -3.54 4.55
N ALA A 166 21.74 -4.21 3.87
CA ALA A 166 22.02 -5.34 2.98
C ALA A 166 22.86 -4.94 1.75
N ALA A 167 22.84 -3.67 1.35
CA ALA A 167 23.65 -3.13 0.27
C ALA A 167 24.95 -2.44 0.78
N ASN A 168 25.27 -2.54 2.08
CA ASN A 168 26.37 -1.84 2.73
C ASN A 168 26.36 -0.32 2.43
N THR A 169 25.19 0.30 2.43
CA THR A 169 24.99 1.72 2.16
C THR A 169 24.59 2.43 3.44
N GLU A 170 25.36 3.41 3.87
CA GLU A 170 25.04 4.22 5.03
C GLU A 170 23.91 5.21 4.73
N ILE A 171 23.05 5.44 5.74
CA ILE A 171 21.96 6.42 5.66
C ILE A 171 21.93 7.27 6.93
N THR A 172 21.46 8.52 6.84
CA THR A 172 21.15 9.31 8.04
C THR A 172 19.90 8.72 8.73
N GLU A 173 19.77 8.95 10.04
CA GLU A 173 18.70 8.36 10.87
C GLU A 173 17.29 8.78 10.38
N SER A 174 17.17 9.94 9.77
CA SER A 174 15.92 10.52 9.26
C SER A 174 15.47 9.93 7.90
N VAL A 175 16.38 9.39 7.10
CA VAL A 175 16.10 8.89 5.74
C VAL A 175 14.90 7.93 5.66
N PRO A 176 14.73 6.93 6.53
CA PRO A 176 13.56 6.05 6.45
C PRO A 176 12.23 6.78 6.67
N GLU A 177 12.20 7.78 7.56
CA GLU A 177 11.02 8.62 7.78
C GLU A 177 10.74 9.52 6.57
N THR A 178 11.76 10.16 6.04
CA THR A 178 11.65 11.01 4.86
C THR A 178 11.19 10.20 3.64
N MET A 179 11.66 8.96 3.46
CA MET A 179 11.18 8.07 2.40
C MET A 179 9.70 7.76 2.54
N VAL A 180 9.22 7.42 3.74
CA VAL A 180 7.79 7.17 3.98
C VAL A 180 6.97 8.42 3.68
N ASN A 181 7.43 9.59 4.10
CA ASN A 181 6.74 10.86 3.86
C ASN A 181 6.68 11.22 2.36
N VAL A 182 7.77 11.01 1.62
CA VAL A 182 7.88 11.37 0.21
C VAL A 182 7.22 10.33 -0.70
N CYS A 183 7.49 9.04 -0.48
CA CYS A 183 7.10 7.95 -1.38
C CYS A 183 5.79 7.27 -0.95
N GLY A 184 5.35 7.46 0.31
CA GLY A 184 4.22 6.76 0.91
C GLY A 184 4.63 5.44 1.57
N GLU A 185 3.63 4.66 2.01
CA GLU A 185 3.83 3.44 2.81
C GLU A 185 3.82 2.15 1.97
N ASP A 186 3.67 2.26 0.64
CA ASP A 186 3.69 1.09 -0.23
C ASP A 186 5.08 0.45 -0.30
N MET A 187 5.19 -0.79 0.17
CA MET A 187 6.49 -1.47 0.28
C MET A 187 7.15 -1.78 -1.06
N TYR A 188 6.37 -1.97 -2.14
CA TYR A 188 6.95 -2.13 -3.49
C TYR A 188 7.61 -0.84 -3.96
N THR A 189 6.91 0.28 -3.81
CA THR A 189 7.42 1.61 -4.12
C THR A 189 8.66 1.92 -3.28
N LEU A 190 8.58 1.75 -1.97
CA LEU A 190 9.70 2.02 -1.05
C LEU A 190 10.95 1.20 -1.38
N LYS A 191 10.77 -0.08 -1.75
CA LYS A 191 11.89 -0.91 -2.20
C LYS A 191 12.52 -0.40 -3.49
N GLY A 192 11.70 -0.05 -4.47
CA GLY A 192 12.18 0.51 -5.74
C GLY A 192 12.98 1.80 -5.54
N GLU A 193 12.46 2.70 -4.70
CA GLU A 193 13.11 3.96 -4.37
C GLU A 193 14.39 3.76 -3.54
N ALA A 194 14.42 2.81 -2.60
CA ALA A 194 15.65 2.46 -1.86
C ALA A 194 16.74 1.95 -2.79
N LEU A 195 16.42 1.06 -3.74
CA LEU A 195 17.38 0.56 -4.73
C LEU A 195 17.91 1.69 -5.64
N LYS A 196 17.05 2.63 -6.01
CA LYS A 196 17.43 3.81 -6.78
C LYS A 196 18.40 4.69 -6.00
N LEU A 197 18.11 4.98 -4.72
CA LEU A 197 19.02 5.76 -3.85
C LEU A 197 20.35 5.06 -3.63
N ILE A 198 20.38 3.75 -3.39
CA ILE A 198 21.61 2.96 -3.29
C ILE A 198 22.46 3.10 -4.55
N SER A 199 21.81 3.03 -5.72
CA SER A 199 22.49 3.16 -7.00
C SER A 199 22.98 4.58 -7.28
N TYR A 200 22.24 5.59 -6.85
CA TYR A 200 22.58 7.01 -7.03
C TYR A 200 23.73 7.45 -6.13
N CYS A 201 23.67 7.07 -4.86
CA CYS A 201 24.60 7.53 -3.83
C CYS A 201 25.90 6.70 -3.72
N LYS A 202 26.24 5.90 -4.72
CA LYS A 202 27.40 4.98 -4.73
C LYS A 202 28.56 5.43 -3.83
N GLY A 203 28.76 4.77 -2.70
CA GLY A 203 29.91 4.96 -1.80
C GLY A 203 29.82 6.18 -0.86
N ARG A 204 28.71 6.91 -0.82
CA ARG A 204 28.47 7.98 0.16
C ARG A 204 27.20 7.73 0.94
N THR A 205 27.10 8.32 2.13
CA THR A 205 25.92 8.28 2.99
C THR A 205 24.73 8.93 2.29
N VAL A 206 23.56 8.28 2.30
CA VAL A 206 22.30 8.82 1.78
C VAL A 206 21.73 9.82 2.78
N THR A 207 21.28 10.97 2.28
CA THR A 207 20.71 12.06 3.08
C THR A 207 19.24 12.30 2.72
N ASP A 208 18.54 13.09 3.52
CA ASP A 208 17.16 13.51 3.24
C ASP A 208 17.03 14.30 1.93
N ASP A 209 18.05 15.11 1.59
CA ASP A 209 18.09 15.85 0.34
C ASP A 209 18.16 14.91 -0.87
N ASP A 210 18.86 13.77 -0.76
CA ASP A 210 18.87 12.76 -1.80
C ASP A 210 17.48 12.14 -2.00
N VAL A 211 16.77 11.86 -0.91
CA VAL A 211 15.40 11.34 -0.99
C VAL A 211 14.48 12.33 -1.69
N ILE A 212 14.54 13.62 -1.32
CA ILE A 212 13.69 14.68 -1.90
C ILE A 212 13.99 14.88 -3.39
N ASN A 213 15.25 14.79 -3.79
CA ASN A 213 15.68 15.10 -5.16
C ASN A 213 15.60 13.91 -6.11
N VAL A 214 15.73 12.67 -5.62
CA VAL A 214 15.86 11.46 -6.45
C VAL A 214 14.58 10.62 -6.44
N CYS A 215 13.90 10.52 -5.30
CA CYS A 215 12.72 9.67 -5.19
C CYS A 215 11.51 10.26 -5.90
N CYS A 216 10.71 9.37 -6.47
CA CYS A 216 9.38 9.73 -6.96
C CYS A 216 8.47 10.02 -5.78
N SER A 217 8.08 11.28 -5.62
CA SER A 217 7.12 11.66 -4.59
C SER A 217 5.72 11.18 -4.93
N ASN A 218 4.99 10.73 -3.93
CA ASN A 218 3.58 10.38 -4.11
C ASN A 218 2.75 11.63 -4.43
N LYS A 219 1.57 11.42 -5.03
CA LYS A 219 0.69 12.51 -5.47
C LYS A 219 0.28 13.41 -4.30
N SER A 220 0.01 12.84 -3.13
CA SER A 220 -0.39 13.60 -1.94
C SER A 220 0.73 14.50 -1.43
N PHE A 221 1.97 14.02 -1.42
CA PHE A 221 3.13 14.85 -1.06
C PHE A 221 3.31 16.03 -2.03
N ARG A 222 3.14 15.80 -3.33
CA ARG A 222 3.24 16.87 -4.33
C ARG A 222 2.11 17.90 -4.22
N VAL A 223 0.89 17.50 -3.86
CA VAL A 223 -0.21 18.44 -3.60
C VAL A 223 0.09 19.27 -2.33
N PHE A 224 0.68 18.66 -1.32
CA PHE A 224 1.14 19.41 -0.15
C PHE A 224 2.25 20.42 -0.51
N ASP A 225 3.23 20.04 -1.33
CA ASP A 225 4.25 20.97 -1.86
C ASP A 225 3.62 22.09 -2.69
N LEU A 226 2.59 21.79 -3.47
CA LEU A 226 1.82 22.80 -4.19
C LEU A 226 1.20 23.82 -3.22
N THR A 227 0.57 23.33 -2.13
CA THR A 227 0.00 24.22 -1.11
C THR A 227 1.06 25.08 -0.44
N LYS A 228 2.26 24.56 -0.18
CA LYS A 228 3.39 25.35 0.32
C LYS A 228 3.79 26.46 -0.66
N ALA A 229 3.90 26.14 -1.94
CA ALA A 229 4.28 27.11 -2.96
C ALA A 229 3.21 28.21 -3.10
N LEU A 230 1.91 27.84 -3.02
CA LEU A 230 0.78 28.77 -3.02
C LEU A 230 0.84 29.73 -1.83
N THR A 231 1.04 29.22 -0.62
CA THR A 231 1.11 30.05 0.60
C THR A 231 2.34 30.95 0.65
N ALA A 232 3.39 30.60 -0.09
CA ALA A 232 4.61 31.39 -0.23
C ALA A 232 4.54 32.42 -1.38
N GLY A 233 3.45 32.43 -2.19
CA GLY A 233 3.33 33.28 -3.36
C GLY A 233 4.30 32.94 -4.48
N ASN A 234 4.87 31.74 -4.50
CA ASN A 234 5.88 31.35 -5.49
C ASN A 234 5.21 30.76 -6.74
N THR A 235 4.80 31.64 -7.66
CA THR A 235 4.09 31.30 -8.90
C THR A 235 4.88 30.34 -9.80
N ALA A 236 6.21 30.52 -9.93
CA ALA A 236 7.05 29.65 -10.74
C ALA A 236 7.02 28.21 -10.20
N ARG A 237 7.19 28.05 -8.90
CA ARG A 237 7.14 26.73 -8.24
C ARG A 237 5.74 26.10 -8.33
N VAL A 238 4.67 26.91 -8.22
CA VAL A 238 3.29 26.43 -8.41
C VAL A 238 3.11 25.85 -9.81
N HIS A 239 3.59 26.55 -10.84
CA HIS A 239 3.51 26.09 -12.22
C HIS A 239 4.28 24.79 -12.46
N ASP A 240 5.51 24.68 -11.95
CA ASP A 240 6.33 23.46 -12.07
C ASP A 240 5.65 22.24 -11.44
N ILE A 241 5.13 22.40 -10.20
CA ILE A 241 4.46 21.31 -9.48
C ILE A 241 3.15 20.93 -10.18
N TYR A 242 2.38 21.93 -10.66
CA TYR A 242 1.16 21.70 -11.42
C TYR A 242 1.42 20.86 -12.67
N ASN A 243 2.40 21.25 -13.49
CA ASN A 243 2.78 20.53 -14.70
C ASN A 243 3.23 19.10 -14.39
N PHE A 244 4.02 18.93 -13.33
CA PHE A 244 4.42 17.59 -12.88
C PHE A 244 3.21 16.72 -12.53
N LEU A 245 2.24 17.24 -11.78
CA LEU A 245 1.04 16.50 -11.37
C LEU A 245 0.18 16.10 -12.57
N ILE A 246 -0.08 17.02 -13.50
CA ILE A 246 -0.86 16.74 -14.70
C ILE A 246 -0.15 15.72 -15.60
N ASN A 247 1.14 15.86 -15.84
CA ASN A 247 1.93 14.93 -16.65
C ASN A 247 2.06 13.55 -15.99
N SER A 248 1.93 13.47 -14.66
CA SER A 248 1.88 12.22 -13.90
C SER A 248 0.47 11.57 -13.89
N GLY A 249 -0.48 12.09 -14.68
CA GLY A 249 -1.83 11.54 -14.83
C GLY A 249 -2.79 11.90 -13.69
N VAL A 250 -2.52 12.98 -12.95
CA VAL A 250 -3.51 13.55 -12.01
C VAL A 250 -4.53 14.36 -12.81
N SER A 251 -5.80 13.97 -12.77
CA SER A 251 -6.82 14.78 -13.46
C SER A 251 -7.03 16.12 -12.74
N PRO A 252 -7.39 17.19 -13.47
CA PRO A 252 -7.71 18.50 -12.89
C PRO A 252 -8.77 18.41 -11.79
N TYR A 253 -9.80 17.59 -11.96
CA TYR A 253 -10.85 17.34 -10.96
C TYR A 253 -10.29 16.72 -9.68
N MET A 254 -9.42 15.73 -9.82
CA MET A 254 -8.77 15.08 -8.68
C MET A 254 -7.86 16.07 -7.95
N LEU A 255 -7.12 16.89 -8.69
CA LEU A 255 -6.20 17.88 -8.12
C LEU A 255 -6.92 18.91 -7.24
N ILE A 256 -8.05 19.45 -7.71
CA ILE A 256 -8.85 20.40 -6.91
C ILE A 256 -9.40 19.74 -5.65
N ASN A 257 -9.89 18.51 -5.72
CA ASN A 257 -10.37 17.79 -4.54
C ASN A 257 -9.25 17.56 -3.50
N MET A 258 -8.08 17.15 -3.98
CA MET A 258 -6.90 16.94 -3.10
C MET A 258 -6.43 18.26 -2.45
N LEU A 259 -6.42 19.36 -3.22
CA LEU A 259 -6.05 20.68 -2.73
C LEU A 259 -7.05 21.19 -1.70
N SER A 260 -8.35 21.05 -1.96
CA SER A 260 -9.41 21.41 -1.01
C SER A 260 -9.28 20.66 0.31
N SER A 261 -9.01 19.34 0.26
CA SER A 261 -8.74 18.54 1.45
C SER A 261 -7.50 19.05 2.20
N CYS A 262 -6.42 19.35 1.49
CA CYS A 262 -5.19 19.86 2.09
C CYS A 262 -5.39 21.23 2.79
N ILE A 263 -6.15 22.13 2.18
CA ILE A 263 -6.52 23.42 2.76
C ILE A 263 -7.35 23.22 4.04
N THR A 264 -8.33 22.31 3.99
CA THR A 264 -9.16 21.96 5.16
C THR A 264 -8.30 21.40 6.29
N ASP A 265 -7.37 20.50 6.01
CA ASP A 265 -6.47 19.92 6.99
C ASP A 265 -5.58 20.97 7.65
N ILE A 266 -5.06 21.92 6.86
CA ILE A 266 -4.27 23.05 7.37
C ILE A 266 -5.14 23.96 8.24
N THR A 267 -6.37 24.26 7.85
CA THR A 267 -7.31 25.09 8.60
C THR A 267 -7.63 24.46 9.97
N VAL A 268 -7.98 23.18 10.00
CA VAL A 268 -8.25 22.44 11.25
C VAL A 268 -6.99 22.36 12.12
N THR A 269 -5.82 22.14 11.48
CA THR A 269 -4.55 22.13 12.21
C THR A 269 -4.27 23.49 12.86
N LYS A 270 -4.48 24.58 12.12
CA LYS A 270 -4.30 25.94 12.64
C LYS A 270 -5.23 26.21 13.83
N ALA A 271 -6.52 25.96 13.68
CA ALA A 271 -7.50 26.13 14.74
C ALA A 271 -7.16 25.30 15.99
N GLY A 272 -6.78 24.03 15.79
CA GLY A 272 -6.38 23.18 16.90
C GLY A 272 -5.12 23.64 17.62
N LEU A 273 -4.14 24.19 16.90
CA LEU A 273 -2.92 24.76 17.49
C LEU A 273 -3.23 26.04 18.29
N GLU A 274 -4.13 26.89 17.79
CA GLU A 274 -4.56 28.10 18.51
C GLU A 274 -5.40 27.76 19.76
N ASP A 275 -6.18 26.66 19.72
CA ASP A 275 -6.87 26.10 20.89
C ASP A 275 -5.92 25.39 21.88
N GLY A 276 -4.62 25.34 21.61
CA GLY A 276 -3.62 24.67 22.46
C GLY A 276 -3.68 23.14 22.44
N LYS A 277 -4.35 22.52 21.45
CA LYS A 277 -4.44 21.06 21.30
C LYS A 277 -3.10 20.46 20.88
N SER A 278 -2.83 19.25 21.34
CA SER A 278 -1.68 18.47 20.93
C SER A 278 -1.82 17.98 19.47
N LEU A 279 -0.70 17.69 18.79
CA LEU A 279 -0.72 17.15 17.44
C LEU A 279 -1.51 15.83 17.35
N ALA A 280 -1.46 15.00 18.40
CA ALA A 280 -2.22 13.74 18.47
C ALA A 280 -3.74 13.98 18.53
N GLU A 281 -4.21 14.98 19.29
CA GLU A 281 -5.63 15.34 19.35
C GLU A 281 -6.14 15.89 18.02
N ILE A 282 -5.33 16.73 17.34
CA ILE A 282 -5.64 17.26 16.02
C ILE A 282 -5.69 16.13 14.99
N ALA A 283 -4.74 15.19 15.03
CA ALA A 283 -4.70 14.03 14.13
C ALA A 283 -5.95 13.15 14.31
N LYS A 284 -6.42 12.96 15.54
CA LYS A 284 -7.65 12.23 15.83
C LYS A 284 -8.89 12.95 15.26
N ALA A 285 -8.95 14.28 15.35
CA ALA A 285 -10.04 15.07 14.79
C ALA A 285 -10.08 15.00 13.26
N LEU A 286 -8.93 15.05 12.59
CA LEU A 286 -8.77 14.92 11.15
C LEU A 286 -8.89 13.48 10.64
N LYS A 287 -8.97 12.48 11.55
CA LYS A 287 -8.91 11.04 11.21
C LYS A 287 -7.69 10.69 10.37
N THR A 288 -6.57 11.32 10.66
CA THR A 288 -5.28 11.16 9.98
C THR A 288 -4.18 10.77 10.97
N PHE A 289 -2.96 10.58 10.48
CA PHE A 289 -1.81 10.24 11.31
C PHE A 289 -1.14 11.50 11.88
N GLU A 290 -0.57 11.41 13.08
CA GLU A 290 0.11 12.53 13.73
C GLU A 290 1.25 13.12 12.89
N TRP A 291 1.97 12.30 12.12
CA TRP A 291 3.03 12.77 11.24
C TRP A 291 2.50 13.72 10.13
N ALA A 292 1.29 13.51 9.63
CA ALA A 292 0.67 14.40 8.65
C ALA A 292 0.39 15.78 9.27
N VAL A 293 -0.17 15.80 10.47
CA VAL A 293 -0.40 17.05 11.23
C VAL A 293 0.92 17.76 11.55
N ARG A 294 1.98 17.01 11.87
CA ARG A 294 3.32 17.56 12.10
C ARG A 294 3.85 18.26 10.85
N ASN A 295 3.56 17.74 9.66
CA ASN A 295 3.93 18.39 8.40
C ASN A 295 3.10 19.65 8.13
N TYR A 296 1.81 19.68 8.51
CA TYR A 296 0.97 20.86 8.35
C TYR A 296 1.29 21.98 9.36
N ALA A 297 1.67 21.64 10.58
CA ALA A 297 1.82 22.57 11.69
C ALA A 297 2.72 23.79 11.40
N PRO A 298 3.91 23.69 10.77
CA PRO A 298 4.76 24.84 10.45
C PRO A 298 4.09 25.83 9.48
N TYR A 299 3.22 25.35 8.58
CA TYR A 299 2.47 26.17 7.62
C TYR A 299 1.24 26.76 8.26
N ALA A 300 0.49 25.96 8.99
CA ALA A 300 -0.69 26.39 9.74
C ALA A 300 -0.38 27.59 10.67
N ARG A 301 0.82 27.64 11.27
CA ARG A 301 1.26 28.78 12.09
C ARG A 301 1.54 30.07 11.30
N LYS A 302 1.91 29.94 10.01
CA LYS A 302 2.33 31.09 9.18
C LYS A 302 1.18 31.67 8.38
N VAL A 303 0.22 30.86 8.00
CA VAL A 303 -0.90 31.22 7.13
C VAL A 303 -2.01 31.89 7.96
N SER A 304 -2.66 32.94 7.43
CA SER A 304 -3.83 33.57 8.06
C SER A 304 -5.12 32.77 7.78
N PHE A 305 -6.12 32.89 8.63
CA PHE A 305 -7.45 32.34 8.34
C PHE A 305 -8.08 32.98 7.10
N ASP A 306 -7.90 34.30 6.92
CA ASP A 306 -8.41 35.02 5.74
C ASP A 306 -7.92 34.43 4.44
N PHE A 307 -6.62 34.03 4.37
CA PHE A 307 -6.09 33.32 3.21
C PHE A 307 -6.71 31.94 3.06
N LEU A 308 -6.87 31.18 4.16
CA LEU A 308 -7.43 29.82 4.10
C LEU A 308 -8.89 29.84 3.67
N ASP A 309 -9.70 30.79 4.17
CA ASP A 309 -11.08 30.97 3.76
C ASP A 309 -11.17 31.39 2.29
N TYR A 310 -10.35 32.36 1.87
CA TYR A 310 -10.25 32.76 0.46
C TYR A 310 -9.87 31.57 -0.43
N ALA A 311 -8.89 30.78 -0.01
CA ALA A 311 -8.43 29.60 -0.77
C ALA A 311 -9.53 28.53 -0.88
N ALA A 312 -10.28 28.28 0.19
CA ALA A 312 -11.40 27.35 0.22
C ALA A 312 -12.54 27.82 -0.72
N ASP A 313 -12.90 29.09 -0.67
CA ASP A 313 -13.92 29.65 -1.56
C ASP A 313 -13.50 29.56 -3.03
N LYS A 314 -12.25 29.88 -3.35
CA LYS A 314 -11.72 29.79 -4.71
C LYS A 314 -11.61 28.34 -5.20
N CYS A 315 -11.32 27.37 -4.32
CA CYS A 315 -11.42 25.94 -4.65
C CYS A 315 -12.84 25.54 -5.04
N ASN A 316 -13.85 26.02 -4.30
CA ASN A 316 -15.24 25.75 -4.61
C ASN A 316 -15.66 26.38 -5.94
N GLU A 317 -15.29 27.64 -6.21
CA GLU A 317 -15.55 28.32 -7.49
C GLU A 317 -14.92 27.53 -8.65
N CYS A 318 -13.66 27.07 -8.49
CA CYS A 318 -12.97 26.29 -9.50
C CYS A 318 -13.66 24.92 -9.71
N ALA A 319 -14.07 24.23 -8.64
CA ALA A 319 -14.79 22.97 -8.74
C ALA A 319 -16.15 23.11 -9.48
N VAL A 320 -16.83 24.23 -9.30
CA VAL A 320 -18.07 24.56 -10.07
C VAL A 320 -17.73 24.86 -11.53
N ALA A 321 -16.68 25.65 -11.80
CA ALA A 321 -16.26 25.99 -13.17
C ALA A 321 -15.84 24.74 -13.97
N LEU A 322 -15.21 23.76 -13.32
CA LEU A 322 -14.82 22.48 -13.93
C LEU A 322 -16.03 21.63 -14.39
N LYS A 323 -17.21 21.83 -13.82
CA LYS A 323 -18.44 21.14 -14.25
C LYS A 323 -19.05 21.78 -15.50
N SER A 324 -18.54 22.91 -15.94
CA SER A 324 -19.00 23.62 -17.17
C SER A 324 -18.23 23.08 -18.37
N TYR A 325 -18.94 22.59 -19.38
CA TYR A 325 -18.36 22.07 -20.63
C TYR A 325 -17.69 23.14 -21.53
N ARG A 326 -17.67 24.42 -21.10
CA ARG A 326 -17.20 25.54 -21.93
C ARG A 326 -15.67 25.78 -21.83
N ASN A 327 -15.03 25.30 -20.80
CA ASN A 327 -13.63 25.61 -20.52
C ASN A 327 -12.79 24.34 -20.53
N ASP A 328 -11.53 24.44 -20.97
CA ASP A 328 -10.54 23.38 -20.77
C ASP A 328 -10.27 23.21 -19.27
N PRO A 329 -10.46 21.99 -18.72
CA PRO A 329 -10.27 21.74 -17.29
C PRO A 329 -8.84 22.03 -16.81
N ALA A 330 -7.81 21.73 -17.62
CA ALA A 330 -6.43 21.96 -17.23
C ALA A 330 -6.14 23.46 -17.12
N CYS A 331 -6.48 24.25 -18.14
CA CYS A 331 -6.33 25.70 -18.10
C CYS A 331 -7.14 26.34 -16.95
N THR A 332 -8.33 25.83 -16.67
CA THR A 332 -9.17 26.36 -15.57
C THR A 332 -8.46 26.24 -14.22
N VAL A 333 -7.86 25.06 -13.94
CA VAL A 333 -7.12 24.82 -12.70
C VAL A 333 -5.83 25.62 -12.66
N GLU A 334 -5.10 25.72 -13.76
CA GLU A 334 -3.87 26.50 -13.82
C GLU A 334 -4.10 27.98 -13.51
N ILE A 335 -5.08 28.60 -14.15
CA ILE A 335 -5.47 30.00 -13.91
C ILE A 335 -5.88 30.20 -12.44
N PHE A 336 -6.66 29.26 -11.88
CA PHE A 336 -7.04 29.28 -10.48
C PHE A 336 -5.81 29.27 -9.57
N LEU A 337 -4.86 28.35 -9.78
CA LEU A 337 -3.64 28.23 -8.97
C LEU A 337 -2.77 29.49 -9.03
N LEU A 338 -2.60 30.07 -10.22
CA LEU A 338 -1.83 31.30 -10.39
C LEU A 338 -2.50 32.50 -9.69
N ARG A 339 -3.84 32.61 -9.74
CA ARG A 339 -4.58 33.64 -9.00
C ARG A 339 -4.46 33.47 -7.49
N LEU A 340 -4.50 32.23 -7.00
CA LEU A 340 -4.33 31.92 -5.59
C LEU A 340 -2.92 32.25 -5.10
N ALA A 341 -1.89 31.96 -5.91
CA ALA A 341 -0.51 32.29 -5.61
C ALA A 341 -0.23 33.81 -5.61
N ALA A 342 -0.99 34.56 -6.40
CA ALA A 342 -0.91 36.03 -6.48
C ALA A 342 -1.75 36.75 -5.40
N TYR A 343 -2.30 35.99 -4.42
CA TYR A 343 -3.04 36.61 -3.32
C TYR A 343 -2.13 37.52 -2.49
N GLU A 344 -2.38 38.82 -2.58
CA GLU A 344 -1.70 39.81 -1.74
C GLU A 344 -2.47 40.00 -0.43
N LYS A 345 -1.75 40.00 0.68
CA LYS A 345 -2.32 40.40 1.97
C LYS A 345 -2.63 41.88 1.91
N ASN A 346 -3.90 42.24 1.84
CA ASN A 346 -4.34 43.60 2.14
C ASN A 346 -4.25 43.86 3.64
#